data_34aaa5d35b7a74894e00df71b3001f06
#
_entry.id   34aaa5d35b7a74894e00df71b3001f06
#
_cell.length_a   1.000
_cell.length_b   1.000
_cell.length_c   1.000
_cell.angle_alpha   90.00
_cell.angle_beta   90.00
_cell.angle_gamma   90.00
#
_symmetry.space_group_name_H-M   'P 1'
#
loop_
_entity.id
_entity.type
_entity.pdbx_description
1 polymer ?
#
loop_
_entity_poly.entity_id
_entity_poly.type
_entity_poly.pdbx_seq_one_letter_code
_entity_poly.pdbx_strand_id
1 'polypeptide(L)'
;MPTPYRQVEGLEKAVGANLLCSDLSLVVNRGDKVGLIAQNGKGKSTLLRILAGEEDYQKGSITYARDLKVGYLSQVPVFSPDVPVLQAVMPPRADDDWTAEDRARELLHRLGVTDFSAIPAHMSGGQLKHAAIARVLLREPQFLMLDEPTNHLDVDTIEWIEEYLSTRNTTLLMVTHDRWFLDRVCNRIVEIDRQHLYSYEGNYDYYLAKRDERMAQMGAELAKVRNLLRTELDWMRRQPQARGGKAKYRIDAFYDLQERSRVDLRQRQVNVAVQGSYIGSKIFEAHHVSKAFGDKVILKDWSYTFARYDKIGIVGPNGAGKTTLLRMLLGELKPDSGRF
;
A
#
# COMPACT_ATOMS: atom_id res chain seq x y z
N MET A 1 -7.83 -1.87 30.28
CA MET A 1 -8.55 -1.75 28.99
C MET A 1 -7.61 -1.07 28.00
N PRO A 2 -7.57 -1.48 26.73
CA PRO A 2 -6.77 -0.81 25.73
C PRO A 2 -7.25 0.65 25.58
N THR A 3 -6.30 1.58 25.48
CA THR A 3 -6.62 3.02 25.36
C THR A 3 -6.69 3.36 23.86
N PRO A 4 -7.86 3.77 23.35
CA PRO A 4 -7.99 4.12 21.94
C PRO A 4 -7.24 5.43 21.65
N TYR A 5 -6.39 5.41 20.61
CA TYR A 5 -5.76 6.60 20.06
C TYR A 5 -6.63 7.24 18.97
N ARG A 6 -7.30 6.41 18.19
CA ARG A 6 -8.26 6.79 17.16
C ARG A 6 -9.46 5.88 17.20
N GLN A 7 -10.64 6.44 17.16
CA GLN A 7 -11.89 5.72 17.03
C GLN A 7 -12.70 6.35 15.92
N VAL A 8 -13.06 5.54 14.94
CA VAL A 8 -13.88 5.90 13.78
C VAL A 8 -15.17 5.13 13.89
N GLU A 9 -16.30 5.80 13.75
CA GLU A 9 -17.63 5.19 13.82
C GLU A 9 -18.48 5.65 12.65
N GLY A 10 -19.04 4.72 11.92
CA GLY A 10 -20.00 4.95 10.84
C GLY A 10 -19.48 5.84 9.72
N LEU A 11 -18.16 5.79 9.42
CA LEU A 11 -17.55 6.65 8.40
C LEU A 11 -18.08 6.35 7.01
N GLU A 12 -18.57 7.40 6.33
CA GLU A 12 -18.98 7.35 4.93
C GLU A 12 -18.17 8.34 4.11
N LYS A 13 -17.58 7.85 3.03
CA LYS A 13 -16.83 8.67 2.07
C LYS A 13 -17.12 8.21 0.66
N ALA A 14 -17.51 9.18 -0.18
CA ALA A 14 -17.60 9.01 -1.63
C ALA A 14 -16.69 9.99 -2.35
N VAL A 15 -16.15 9.57 -3.49
CA VAL A 15 -15.38 10.42 -4.40
C VAL A 15 -16.05 10.36 -5.78
N GLY A 16 -16.66 11.48 -6.18
CA GLY A 16 -17.55 11.49 -7.34
C GLY A 16 -18.72 10.52 -7.17
N ALA A 17 -18.92 9.64 -8.14
CA ALA A 17 -19.95 8.60 -8.10
C ALA A 17 -19.51 7.32 -7.37
N ASN A 18 -18.25 7.22 -6.94
CA ASN A 18 -17.72 6.02 -6.32
C ASN A 18 -17.79 6.13 -4.79
N LEU A 19 -18.57 5.26 -4.16
CA LEU A 19 -18.60 5.09 -2.71
C LEU A 19 -17.35 4.27 -2.29
N LEU A 20 -16.45 4.91 -1.53
CA LEU A 20 -15.22 4.27 -1.07
C LEU A 20 -15.44 3.45 0.19
N CYS A 21 -16.19 3.98 1.14
CA CYS A 21 -16.61 3.27 2.34
C CYS A 21 -18.00 3.74 2.77
N SER A 22 -18.75 2.80 3.36
CA SER A 22 -20.03 3.07 4.02
C SER A 22 -20.02 2.36 5.38
N ASP A 23 -20.42 3.08 6.41
CA ASP A 23 -20.51 2.56 7.79
C ASP A 23 -19.20 1.90 8.28
N LEU A 24 -18.06 2.51 7.92
CA LEU A 24 -16.75 2.02 8.32
C LEU A 24 -16.47 2.39 9.77
N SER A 25 -16.20 1.38 10.60
CA SER A 25 -15.85 1.57 12.02
C SER A 25 -14.50 0.91 12.30
N LEU A 26 -13.55 1.68 12.85
CA LEU A 26 -12.19 1.27 13.13
C LEU A 26 -11.73 1.86 14.46
N VAL A 27 -11.17 1.02 15.32
CA VAL A 27 -10.49 1.46 16.55
C VAL A 27 -9.02 1.08 16.45
N VAL A 28 -8.14 2.06 16.70
CA VAL A 28 -6.69 1.86 16.81
C VAL A 28 -6.29 2.21 18.24
N ASN A 29 -5.80 1.23 18.98
CA ASN A 29 -5.40 1.38 20.36
C ASN A 29 -3.90 1.68 20.48
N ARG A 30 -3.48 2.14 21.65
CA ARG A 30 -2.07 2.30 21.96
C ARG A 30 -1.32 0.97 21.82
N GLY A 31 -0.23 0.96 21.05
CA GLY A 31 0.59 -0.22 20.81
C GLY A 31 0.13 -1.09 19.64
N ASP A 32 -1.05 -0.81 19.04
CA ASP A 32 -1.48 -1.50 17.82
C ASP A 32 -0.52 -1.15 16.67
N LYS A 33 -0.10 -2.16 15.93
CA LYS A 33 0.63 -2.02 14.66
C LYS A 33 -0.24 -2.59 13.55
N VAL A 34 -1.05 -1.71 12.95
CA VAL A 34 -2.12 -2.09 12.03
C VAL A 34 -1.68 -1.94 10.59
N GLY A 35 -1.74 -3.04 9.82
CA GLY A 35 -1.63 -3.02 8.36
C GLY A 35 -3.00 -2.92 7.70
N LEU A 36 -3.24 -1.87 6.90
CA LEU A 36 -4.48 -1.67 6.17
C LEU A 36 -4.33 -2.19 4.74
N ILE A 37 -5.14 -3.17 4.39
CA ILE A 37 -5.14 -3.83 3.09
C ILE A 37 -6.47 -3.57 2.37
N ALA A 38 -6.41 -3.25 1.10
CA ALA A 38 -7.56 -3.20 0.19
C ALA A 38 -7.10 -3.29 -1.26
N GLN A 39 -8.01 -3.58 -2.17
CA GLN A 39 -7.74 -3.48 -3.61
C GLN A 39 -7.37 -2.04 -3.99
N ASN A 40 -6.62 -1.88 -5.09
CA ASN A 40 -6.26 -0.55 -5.58
C ASN A 40 -7.51 0.26 -5.96
N GLY A 41 -7.49 1.55 -5.66
CA GLY A 41 -8.62 2.45 -5.89
C GLY A 41 -9.77 2.32 -4.88
N LYS A 42 -9.62 1.53 -3.80
CA LYS A 42 -10.64 1.36 -2.75
C LYS A 42 -10.50 2.33 -1.57
N GLY A 43 -9.78 3.43 -1.75
CA GLY A 43 -9.78 4.53 -0.77
C GLY A 43 -8.81 4.39 0.40
N LYS A 44 -7.78 3.52 0.34
CA LYS A 44 -6.77 3.39 1.41
C LYS A 44 -6.13 4.72 1.79
N SER A 45 -5.53 5.40 0.81
CA SER A 45 -4.87 6.70 1.01
C SER A 45 -5.86 7.80 1.43
N THR A 46 -7.09 7.75 0.89
CA THR A 46 -8.17 8.65 1.29
C THR A 46 -8.52 8.46 2.77
N LEU A 47 -8.64 7.21 3.23
CA LEU A 47 -8.89 6.93 4.65
C LEU A 47 -7.74 7.44 5.53
N LEU A 48 -6.47 7.23 5.14
CA LEU A 48 -5.34 7.77 5.89
C LEU A 48 -5.37 9.30 5.95
N ARG A 49 -5.68 9.99 4.83
CA ARG A 49 -5.81 11.47 4.80
C ARG A 49 -6.94 11.97 5.68
N ILE A 50 -8.09 11.29 5.68
CA ILE A 50 -9.20 11.61 6.60
C ILE A 50 -8.74 11.46 8.05
N LEU A 51 -8.07 10.35 8.37
CA LEU A 51 -7.53 10.12 9.72
C LEU A 51 -6.42 11.11 10.09
N ALA A 52 -5.67 11.63 9.12
CA ALA A 52 -4.68 12.68 9.34
C ALA A 52 -5.32 14.07 9.52
N GLY A 53 -6.60 14.24 9.19
CA GLY A 53 -7.29 15.53 9.19
C GLY A 53 -7.00 16.37 7.94
N GLU A 54 -6.49 15.76 6.88
CA GLU A 54 -6.16 16.43 5.60
C GLU A 54 -7.30 16.35 4.58
N GLU A 55 -8.32 15.51 4.84
CA GLU A 55 -9.46 15.33 3.95
C GLU A 55 -10.77 15.17 4.74
N ASP A 56 -11.85 15.79 4.25
CA ASP A 56 -13.18 15.72 4.84
C ASP A 56 -13.92 14.43 4.49
N TYR A 57 -14.94 14.10 5.29
CA TYR A 57 -15.82 12.95 5.09
C TYR A 57 -17.31 13.37 5.15
N GLN A 58 -18.22 12.54 4.61
CA GLN A 58 -19.64 12.89 4.51
C GLN A 58 -20.43 12.59 5.78
N LYS A 59 -20.20 11.40 6.39
CA LYS A 59 -20.89 10.98 7.61
C LYS A 59 -19.96 10.22 8.53
N GLY A 60 -20.38 10.05 9.77
CA GLY A 60 -19.65 9.37 10.82
C GLY A 60 -19.02 10.31 11.82
N SER A 61 -18.24 9.74 12.72
CA SER A 61 -17.47 10.49 13.72
C SER A 61 -16.06 9.93 13.87
N ILE A 62 -15.12 10.81 14.12
CA ILE A 62 -13.73 10.45 14.42
C ILE A 62 -13.34 11.06 15.74
N THR A 63 -13.05 10.23 16.72
CA THR A 63 -12.58 10.66 18.05
C THR A 63 -11.06 10.49 18.12
N TYR A 64 -10.40 11.49 18.67
CA TYR A 64 -8.95 11.57 18.83
C TYR A 64 -8.58 11.59 20.31
N ALA A 65 -7.53 10.86 20.71
CA ALA A 65 -6.95 11.03 22.01
C ALA A 65 -6.37 12.45 22.16
N ARG A 66 -6.54 13.06 23.33
CA ARG A 66 -6.01 14.41 23.59
C ARG A 66 -4.48 14.38 23.58
N ASP A 67 -3.87 15.48 23.12
CA ASP A 67 -2.42 15.71 23.10
C ASP A 67 -1.59 14.63 22.39
N LEU A 68 -2.24 13.86 21.50
CA LEU A 68 -1.59 12.79 20.74
C LEU A 68 -0.69 13.38 19.65
N LYS A 69 0.61 13.11 19.73
CA LYS A 69 1.56 13.43 18.64
C LYS A 69 1.35 12.48 17.48
N VAL A 70 0.82 12.99 16.40
CA VAL A 70 0.55 12.21 15.17
C VAL A 70 1.59 12.55 14.11
N GLY A 71 2.14 11.50 13.48
CA GLY A 71 2.97 11.60 12.27
C GLY A 71 2.23 11.00 11.09
N TYR A 72 2.23 11.69 9.96
CA TYR A 72 1.68 11.16 8.71
C TYR A 72 2.69 11.26 7.58
N LEU A 73 2.97 10.14 6.94
CA LEU A 73 3.75 10.03 5.72
C LEU A 73 2.81 9.79 4.54
N SER A 74 2.64 10.80 3.70
CA SER A 74 1.86 10.68 2.47
C SER A 74 2.60 9.85 1.40
N GLN A 75 1.84 9.28 0.46
CA GLN A 75 2.38 8.54 -0.67
C GLN A 75 3.34 9.40 -1.50
N VAL A 76 2.96 10.65 -1.77
CA VAL A 76 3.79 11.65 -2.46
C VAL A 76 4.08 12.79 -1.49
N PRO A 77 5.29 12.85 -0.91
CA PRO A 77 5.63 13.90 0.03
C PRO A 77 5.81 15.25 -0.68
N VAL A 78 5.32 16.30 -0.01
CA VAL A 78 5.47 17.67 -0.47
C VAL A 78 6.46 18.41 0.42
N PHE A 79 7.38 19.12 -0.21
CA PHE A 79 8.37 19.98 0.42
C PHE A 79 8.35 21.38 -0.20
N SER A 80 8.77 22.37 0.56
CA SER A 80 9.01 23.72 0.02
C SER A 80 10.17 23.65 -0.98
N PRO A 81 10.00 24.16 -2.20
CA PRO A 81 10.96 23.96 -3.28
C PRO A 81 12.30 24.66 -3.06
N ASP A 82 12.34 25.73 -2.25
CA ASP A 82 13.49 26.63 -2.14
C ASP A 82 14.24 26.50 -0.79
N VAL A 83 13.83 25.55 0.05
CA VAL A 83 14.43 25.37 1.39
C VAL A 83 15.34 24.14 1.38
N PRO A 84 16.60 24.22 1.89
CA PRO A 84 17.47 23.07 2.01
C PRO A 84 16.80 21.91 2.75
N VAL A 85 17.10 20.67 2.35
CA VAL A 85 16.45 19.46 2.88
C VAL A 85 16.59 19.36 4.41
N LEU A 86 17.73 19.75 4.99
CA LEU A 86 17.90 19.76 6.43
C LEU A 86 16.87 20.65 7.12
N GLN A 87 16.69 21.88 6.63
CA GLN A 87 15.68 22.78 7.19
C GLN A 87 14.25 22.30 6.92
N ALA A 88 14.02 21.71 5.74
CA ALA A 88 12.71 21.21 5.34
C ALA A 88 12.20 20.01 6.18
N VAL A 89 13.10 19.27 6.82
CA VAL A 89 12.76 18.17 7.73
C VAL A 89 12.62 18.60 9.18
N MET A 90 13.19 19.72 9.56
CA MET A 90 13.16 20.25 10.92
C MET A 90 11.71 20.51 11.39
N PRO A 91 11.36 20.24 12.64
CA PRO A 91 10.04 20.58 13.15
C PRO A 91 9.91 22.10 13.30
N PRO A 92 8.69 22.65 13.17
CA PRO A 92 8.41 24.03 13.55
C PRO A 92 8.83 24.24 15.02
N ARG A 93 9.52 25.31 15.36
CA ARG A 93 10.08 25.62 16.69
C ARG A 93 11.26 24.74 17.11
N ALA A 94 12.10 24.31 16.18
CA ALA A 94 13.35 23.65 16.49
C ALA A 94 14.34 24.56 17.24
N ASP A 95 14.08 25.87 17.27
CA ASP A 95 14.94 26.86 17.94
C ASP A 95 15.06 26.63 19.46
N ASP A 96 14.07 25.94 20.08
CA ASP A 96 14.10 25.57 21.49
C ASP A 96 14.80 24.22 21.77
N ASP A 97 15.13 23.45 20.71
CA ASP A 97 15.78 22.13 20.80
C ASP A 97 17.09 22.13 20.03
N TRP A 98 18.16 22.50 20.76
CA TRP A 98 19.53 22.57 20.21
C TRP A 98 20.04 21.21 19.65
N THR A 99 19.40 20.09 20.00
CA THR A 99 19.77 18.76 19.48
C THR A 99 18.97 18.35 18.24
N ALA A 100 17.95 19.11 17.85
CA ALA A 100 17.06 18.78 16.75
C ALA A 100 17.80 18.69 15.40
N GLU A 101 18.76 19.59 15.18
CA GLU A 101 19.57 19.61 13.97
C GLU A 101 20.49 18.38 13.88
N ASP A 102 21.14 18.00 14.97
CA ASP A 102 22.01 16.82 14.99
C ASP A 102 21.20 15.54 14.77
N ARG A 103 20.03 15.41 15.38
CA ARG A 103 19.10 14.29 15.15
C ARG A 103 18.59 14.27 13.70
N ALA A 104 18.32 15.43 13.11
CA ALA A 104 17.92 15.53 11.71
C ALA A 104 19.03 15.07 10.77
N ARG A 105 20.27 15.49 11.01
CA ARG A 105 21.46 15.06 10.26
C ARG A 105 21.69 13.55 10.37
N GLU A 106 21.58 13.00 11.58
CA GLU A 106 21.72 11.56 11.82
C GLU A 106 20.66 10.76 11.05
N LEU A 107 19.37 11.14 11.15
CA LEU A 107 18.29 10.47 10.45
C LEU A 107 18.42 10.57 8.93
N LEU A 108 18.75 11.75 8.40
CA LEU A 108 18.99 11.95 6.97
C LEU A 108 20.14 11.08 6.48
N HIS A 109 21.26 11.07 7.21
CA HIS A 109 22.43 10.25 6.87
C HIS A 109 22.09 8.75 6.88
N ARG A 110 21.39 8.28 7.91
CA ARG A 110 20.89 6.89 8.00
C ARG A 110 20.00 6.49 6.83
N LEU A 111 19.20 7.42 6.36
CA LEU A 111 18.32 7.23 5.21
C LEU A 111 19.02 7.54 3.87
N GLY A 112 20.36 7.67 3.85
CA GLY A 112 21.13 7.83 2.62
C GLY A 112 21.06 9.22 1.99
N VAL A 113 20.58 10.25 2.71
CA VAL A 113 20.63 11.65 2.29
C VAL A 113 21.85 12.30 2.91
N THR A 114 22.93 12.39 2.15
CA THR A 114 24.24 12.90 2.62
C THR A 114 24.47 14.38 2.33
N ASP A 115 23.82 14.92 1.30
CA ASP A 115 23.87 16.35 1.00
C ASP A 115 22.72 17.07 1.69
N PHE A 116 23.00 17.65 2.85
CA PHE A 116 22.02 18.37 3.67
C PHE A 116 21.63 19.74 3.11
N SER A 117 22.42 20.27 2.19
CA SER A 117 22.16 21.53 1.49
C SER A 117 21.32 21.35 0.23
N ALA A 118 21.10 20.11 -0.19
CA ALA A 118 20.31 19.80 -1.37
C ALA A 118 18.90 20.42 -1.29
N ILE A 119 18.49 21.00 -2.41
CA ILE A 119 17.15 21.59 -2.56
C ILE A 119 16.17 20.49 -2.99
N PRO A 120 15.02 20.32 -2.33
CA PRO A 120 14.05 19.28 -2.66
C PRO A 120 13.64 19.24 -4.13
N ALA A 121 13.55 20.38 -4.81
CA ALA A 121 13.24 20.47 -6.23
C ALA A 121 14.23 19.72 -7.15
N HIS A 122 15.47 19.52 -6.70
CA HIS A 122 16.53 18.83 -7.46
C HIS A 122 16.78 17.39 -6.99
N MET A 123 16.07 16.94 -5.95
CA MET A 123 16.21 15.60 -5.40
C MET A 123 15.40 14.58 -6.20
N SER A 124 15.88 13.34 -6.24
CA SER A 124 15.12 12.23 -6.79
C SER A 124 13.90 11.89 -5.92
N GLY A 125 12.88 11.24 -6.52
CA GLY A 125 11.69 10.81 -5.77
C GLY A 125 12.02 9.91 -4.57
N GLY A 126 13.05 9.05 -4.69
CA GLY A 126 13.54 8.23 -3.57
C GLY A 126 14.15 9.09 -2.45
N GLN A 127 15.02 10.03 -2.79
CA GLN A 127 15.60 10.94 -1.81
C GLN A 127 14.55 11.80 -1.11
N LEU A 128 13.53 12.27 -1.84
CA LEU A 128 12.38 12.98 -1.24
C LEU A 128 11.61 12.10 -0.28
N LYS A 129 11.43 10.83 -0.59
CA LYS A 129 10.76 9.86 0.30
C LYS A 129 11.59 9.64 1.57
N HIS A 130 12.91 9.48 1.44
CA HIS A 130 13.83 9.38 2.57
C HIS A 130 13.77 10.61 3.48
N ALA A 131 13.81 11.81 2.91
CA ALA A 131 13.67 13.05 3.66
C ALA A 131 12.30 13.18 4.35
N ALA A 132 11.22 12.71 3.70
CA ALA A 132 9.89 12.72 4.29
C ALA A 132 9.77 11.76 5.49
N ILE A 133 10.40 10.57 5.39
CA ILE A 133 10.48 9.63 6.50
C ILE A 133 11.26 10.26 7.67
N ALA A 134 12.43 10.87 7.39
CA ALA A 134 13.20 11.58 8.40
C ALA A 134 12.36 12.67 9.10
N ARG A 135 11.64 13.50 8.32
CA ARG A 135 10.75 14.56 8.82
C ARG A 135 9.67 14.03 9.77
N VAL A 136 9.08 12.89 9.46
CA VAL A 136 8.02 12.31 10.27
C VAL A 136 8.59 11.67 11.55
N LEU A 137 9.70 10.94 11.44
CA LEU A 137 10.32 10.25 12.57
C LEU A 137 11.00 11.22 13.56
N LEU A 138 11.55 12.34 13.07
CA LEU A 138 12.17 13.37 13.91
C LEU A 138 11.20 13.98 14.93
N ARG A 139 9.90 13.97 14.63
CA ARG A 139 8.85 14.47 15.52
C ARG A 139 8.49 13.51 16.66
N GLU A 140 9.07 12.31 16.67
CA GLU A 140 8.80 11.25 17.65
C GLU A 140 7.29 11.03 17.87
N PRO A 141 6.55 10.67 16.84
CA PRO A 141 5.11 10.53 16.96
C PRO A 141 4.72 9.32 17.83
N GLN A 142 3.67 9.48 18.61
CA GLN A 142 3.07 8.39 19.39
C GLN A 142 2.15 7.52 18.51
N PHE A 143 1.54 8.16 17.49
CA PHE A 143 0.75 7.49 16.46
C PHE A 143 1.29 7.85 15.08
N LEU A 144 1.74 6.86 14.36
CA LEU A 144 2.37 6.99 13.05
C LEU A 144 1.45 6.41 11.97
N MET A 145 1.15 7.21 10.96
CA MET A 145 0.41 6.77 9.78
C MET A 145 1.33 6.82 8.56
N LEU A 146 1.43 5.69 7.84
CA LEU A 146 2.33 5.53 6.70
C LEU A 146 1.57 5.09 5.46
N ASP A 147 1.66 5.87 4.38
CA ASP A 147 1.09 5.52 3.07
C ASP A 147 2.20 5.09 2.12
N GLU A 148 2.24 3.77 1.83
CA GLU A 148 3.24 3.11 0.98
C GLU A 148 4.68 3.50 1.36
N PRO A 149 5.13 3.22 2.60
CA PRO A 149 6.43 3.67 3.08
C PRO A 149 7.60 3.01 2.36
N THR A 150 7.45 1.79 1.86
CA THR A 150 8.52 1.00 1.23
C THR A 150 8.75 1.34 -0.24
N ASN A 151 7.84 2.10 -0.87
CA ASN A 151 7.98 2.47 -2.28
C ASN A 151 9.19 3.37 -2.51
N HIS A 152 10.00 3.03 -3.52
CA HIS A 152 11.21 3.74 -3.92
C HIS A 152 12.37 3.70 -2.91
N LEU A 153 12.28 2.85 -1.88
CA LEU A 153 13.38 2.60 -0.96
C LEU A 153 14.26 1.46 -1.46
N ASP A 154 15.50 1.45 -1.03
CA ASP A 154 16.38 0.30 -1.17
C ASP A 154 16.21 -0.68 0.00
N VAL A 155 16.77 -1.87 -0.16
CA VAL A 155 16.61 -2.97 0.79
C VAL A 155 17.16 -2.58 2.17
N ASP A 156 18.32 -1.95 2.22
CA ASP A 156 18.98 -1.57 3.47
C ASP A 156 18.14 -0.57 4.27
N THR A 157 17.52 0.38 3.56
CA THR A 157 16.59 1.37 4.17
C THR A 157 15.31 0.70 4.65
N ILE A 158 14.76 -0.26 3.89
CA ILE A 158 13.57 -1.00 4.30
C ILE A 158 13.84 -1.81 5.58
N GLU A 159 14.95 -2.55 5.62
CA GLU A 159 15.36 -3.34 6.80
C GLU A 159 15.54 -2.45 8.03
N TRP A 160 16.16 -1.30 7.86
CA TRP A 160 16.31 -0.35 8.96
C TRP A 160 14.96 0.19 9.48
N ILE A 161 14.02 0.51 8.58
CA ILE A 161 12.69 0.99 8.97
C ILE A 161 11.91 -0.15 9.66
N GLU A 162 12.00 -1.38 9.18
CA GLU A 162 11.41 -2.56 9.83
C GLU A 162 11.89 -2.70 11.27
N GLU A 163 13.21 -2.66 11.48
CA GLU A 163 13.81 -2.73 12.81
C GLU A 163 13.36 -1.55 13.69
N TYR A 164 13.39 -0.34 13.16
CA TYR A 164 12.97 0.87 13.87
C TYR A 164 11.52 0.78 14.33
N LEU A 165 10.60 0.33 13.47
CA LEU A 165 9.17 0.23 13.77
C LEU A 165 8.83 -0.98 14.64
N SER A 166 9.56 -2.09 14.51
CA SER A 166 9.32 -3.30 15.31
C SER A 166 9.76 -3.13 16.76
N THR A 167 10.89 -2.46 16.98
CA THR A 167 11.49 -2.30 18.33
C THR A 167 10.85 -1.19 19.16
N ARG A 168 10.27 -0.17 18.54
CA ARG A 168 9.64 0.94 19.23
C ARG A 168 8.18 0.67 19.58
N ASN A 169 7.76 1.18 20.75
CA ASN A 169 6.37 1.10 21.20
C ASN A 169 5.50 2.22 20.61
N THR A 170 5.66 2.46 19.29
CA THR A 170 4.88 3.43 18.54
C THR A 170 3.64 2.74 17.97
N THR A 171 2.47 3.36 18.14
CA THR A 171 1.24 2.90 17.49
C THR A 171 1.31 3.20 16.01
N LEU A 172 0.98 2.23 15.18
CA LEU A 172 1.16 2.32 13.73
C LEU A 172 -0.13 1.98 13.00
N LEU A 173 -0.46 2.77 11.98
CA LEU A 173 -1.42 2.43 10.95
C LEU A 173 -0.76 2.62 9.60
N MET A 174 -0.58 1.55 8.84
CA MET A 174 0.10 1.67 7.55
C MET A 174 -0.65 1.00 6.40
N VAL A 175 -0.47 1.56 5.23
CA VAL A 175 -0.86 0.98 3.94
C VAL A 175 0.41 0.59 3.21
N THR A 176 0.54 -0.67 2.83
CA THR A 176 1.61 -1.13 1.94
C THR A 176 1.20 -2.38 1.18
N HIS A 177 1.84 -2.60 0.05
CA HIS A 177 1.74 -3.84 -0.74
C HIS A 177 2.88 -4.80 -0.44
N ASP A 178 3.82 -4.40 0.39
CA ASP A 178 4.95 -5.22 0.82
C ASP A 178 4.51 -6.20 1.92
N ARG A 179 4.38 -7.48 1.53
CA ARG A 179 3.91 -8.54 2.41
C ARG A 179 4.91 -8.86 3.52
N TRP A 180 6.20 -8.81 3.20
CA TRP A 180 7.27 -9.08 4.16
C TRP A 180 7.30 -8.01 5.24
N PHE A 181 7.15 -6.76 4.83
CA PHE A 181 7.08 -5.65 5.76
C PHE A 181 5.85 -5.75 6.68
N LEU A 182 4.67 -6.10 6.13
CA LEU A 182 3.46 -6.33 6.93
C LEU A 182 3.64 -7.45 7.95
N ASP A 183 4.25 -8.56 7.54
CA ASP A 183 4.42 -9.74 8.40
C ASP A 183 5.37 -9.49 9.57
N ARG A 184 6.43 -8.70 9.34
CA ARG A 184 7.44 -8.39 10.36
C ARG A 184 7.04 -7.28 11.33
N VAL A 185 6.27 -6.30 10.86
CA VAL A 185 5.98 -5.08 11.62
C VAL A 185 4.59 -5.10 12.24
N CYS A 186 3.59 -5.66 11.56
CA CYS A 186 2.19 -5.59 12.01
C CYS A 186 1.82 -6.73 12.96
N ASN A 187 1.04 -6.39 13.98
CA ASN A 187 0.39 -7.35 14.88
C ASN A 187 -1.11 -7.49 14.61
N ARG A 188 -1.64 -6.68 13.71
CA ARG A 188 -3.06 -6.67 13.32
C ARG A 188 -3.20 -6.26 11.87
N ILE A 189 -4.00 -6.99 11.12
CA ILE A 189 -4.33 -6.67 9.73
C ILE A 189 -5.79 -6.26 9.63
N VAL A 190 -6.05 -5.18 8.92
CA VAL A 190 -7.39 -4.66 8.65
C VAL A 190 -7.60 -4.66 7.15
N GLU A 191 -8.60 -5.38 6.68
CA GLU A 191 -8.94 -5.47 5.26
C GLU A 191 -10.23 -4.69 4.97
N ILE A 192 -10.18 -3.81 3.96
CA ILE A 192 -11.39 -3.22 3.37
C ILE A 192 -11.77 -4.07 2.15
N ASP A 193 -12.87 -4.81 2.27
CA ASP A 193 -13.44 -5.60 1.18
C ASP A 193 -14.93 -5.29 1.04
N ARG A 194 -15.36 -4.93 -0.16
CA ARG A 194 -16.77 -4.62 -0.48
C ARG A 194 -17.42 -3.62 0.48
N GLN A 195 -16.72 -2.54 0.81
CA GLN A 195 -17.17 -1.48 1.73
C GLN A 195 -17.24 -1.89 3.20
N HIS A 196 -16.93 -3.14 3.54
CA HIS A 196 -16.84 -3.63 4.90
C HIS A 196 -15.40 -3.72 5.37
N LEU A 197 -15.21 -3.57 6.68
CA LEU A 197 -13.92 -3.67 7.32
C LEU A 197 -13.85 -4.98 8.11
N TYR A 198 -12.81 -5.76 7.83
CA TYR A 198 -12.52 -7.01 8.53
C TYR A 198 -11.21 -6.87 9.28
N SER A 199 -11.21 -7.19 10.56
CA SER A 199 -10.03 -7.10 11.41
C SER A 199 -9.55 -8.50 11.80
N TYR A 200 -8.25 -8.72 11.66
CA TYR A 200 -7.57 -9.97 11.98
C TYR A 200 -6.42 -9.67 12.94
N GLU A 201 -6.48 -10.23 14.15
CA GLU A 201 -5.41 -10.10 15.13
C GLU A 201 -4.34 -11.15 14.84
N GLY A 202 -3.20 -10.72 14.35
CA GLY A 202 -2.09 -11.56 13.92
C GLY A 202 -1.30 -10.94 12.78
N ASN A 203 -0.34 -11.71 12.26
CA ASN A 203 0.52 -11.35 11.15
C ASN A 203 -0.17 -11.55 9.79
N TYR A 204 0.56 -11.27 8.71
CA TYR A 204 0.03 -11.37 7.35
C TYR A 204 -0.34 -12.80 6.95
N ASP A 205 0.41 -13.81 7.39
CA ASP A 205 0.11 -15.22 7.09
C ASP A 205 -1.18 -15.68 7.78
N TYR A 206 -1.39 -15.28 9.03
CA TYR A 206 -2.65 -15.54 9.74
C TYR A 206 -3.85 -14.90 9.03
N TYR A 207 -3.68 -13.65 8.58
CA TYR A 207 -4.69 -12.97 7.77
C TYR A 207 -5.06 -13.76 6.50
N LEU A 208 -4.06 -14.23 5.73
CA LEU A 208 -4.30 -15.00 4.52
C LEU A 208 -5.13 -16.25 4.79
N ALA A 209 -4.76 -17.04 5.81
CA ALA A 209 -5.49 -18.23 6.20
C ALA A 209 -6.95 -17.92 6.55
N LYS A 210 -7.17 -16.89 7.38
CA LYS A 210 -8.52 -16.49 7.82
C LYS A 210 -9.35 -15.87 6.70
N ARG A 211 -8.74 -15.15 5.79
CA ARG A 211 -9.39 -14.63 4.61
C ARG A 211 -9.87 -15.77 3.70
N ASP A 212 -9.03 -16.78 3.47
CA ASP A 212 -9.38 -17.92 2.62
C ASP A 212 -10.54 -18.73 3.24
N GLU A 213 -10.53 -18.94 4.57
CA GLU A 213 -11.66 -19.54 5.29
C GLU A 213 -12.94 -18.72 5.09
N ARG A 214 -12.90 -17.40 5.27
CA ARG A 214 -14.04 -16.50 5.05
C ARG A 214 -14.56 -16.59 3.62
N MET A 215 -13.66 -16.54 2.64
CA MET A 215 -14.05 -16.62 1.22
C MET A 215 -14.68 -17.96 0.86
N ALA A 216 -14.19 -19.06 1.44
CA ALA A 216 -14.77 -20.38 1.26
C ALA A 216 -16.18 -20.46 1.87
N GLN A 217 -16.38 -19.92 3.08
CA GLN A 217 -17.69 -19.85 3.73
C GLN A 217 -18.68 -19.02 2.90
N MET A 218 -18.29 -17.83 2.47
CA MET A 218 -19.13 -16.97 1.61
C MET A 218 -19.46 -17.66 0.27
N GLY A 219 -18.50 -18.42 -0.29
CA GLY A 219 -18.73 -19.21 -1.50
C GLY A 219 -19.78 -20.31 -1.31
N ALA A 220 -19.68 -21.03 -0.19
CA ALA A 220 -20.64 -22.08 0.15
C ALA A 220 -22.06 -21.51 0.41
N GLU A 221 -22.16 -20.39 1.12
CA GLU A 221 -23.44 -19.69 1.33
C GLU A 221 -24.07 -19.21 0.03
N LEU A 222 -23.26 -18.60 -0.84
CA LEU A 222 -23.71 -18.14 -2.15
C LEU A 222 -24.20 -19.31 -3.03
N ALA A 223 -23.52 -20.45 -2.98
CA ALA A 223 -23.94 -21.67 -3.66
C ALA A 223 -25.31 -22.16 -3.15
N LYS A 224 -25.54 -22.14 -1.82
CA LYS A 224 -26.86 -22.46 -1.22
C LYS A 224 -27.95 -21.50 -1.69
N VAL A 225 -27.67 -20.19 -1.68
CA VAL A 225 -28.61 -19.16 -2.15
C VAL A 225 -28.94 -19.36 -3.63
N ARG A 226 -27.96 -19.65 -4.48
CA ARG A 226 -28.17 -19.91 -5.92
C ARG A 226 -29.00 -21.20 -6.17
N ASN A 227 -28.74 -22.24 -5.40
CA ASN A 227 -29.55 -23.48 -5.50
C ASN A 227 -31.00 -23.24 -5.07
N LEU A 228 -31.21 -22.50 -3.97
CA LEU A 228 -32.55 -22.13 -3.53
C LEU A 228 -33.27 -21.25 -4.56
N LEU A 229 -32.56 -20.25 -5.10
CA LEU A 229 -33.09 -19.39 -6.16
C LEU A 229 -33.52 -20.19 -7.39
N ARG A 230 -32.75 -21.21 -7.79
CA ARG A 230 -33.11 -22.10 -8.89
C ARG A 230 -34.43 -22.84 -8.62
N THR A 231 -34.60 -23.37 -7.42
CA THR A 231 -35.83 -24.05 -7.00
C THR A 231 -37.02 -23.10 -7.00
N GLU A 232 -36.86 -21.89 -6.46
CA GLU A 232 -37.92 -20.88 -6.43
C GLU A 232 -38.24 -20.32 -7.83
N LEU A 233 -37.23 -20.23 -8.72
CA LEU A 233 -37.44 -19.85 -10.12
C LEU A 233 -38.32 -20.86 -10.84
N ASP A 234 -38.09 -22.17 -10.63
CA ASP A 234 -38.91 -23.22 -11.19
C ASP A 234 -40.36 -23.17 -10.67
N TRP A 235 -40.54 -22.84 -9.38
CA TRP A 235 -41.85 -22.59 -8.81
C TRP A 235 -42.51 -21.33 -9.41
N MET A 236 -41.79 -20.26 -9.58
CA MET A 236 -42.27 -19.02 -10.21
C MET A 236 -42.75 -19.21 -11.65
N ARG A 237 -42.13 -20.13 -12.41
CA ARG A 237 -42.47 -20.45 -13.80
C ARG A 237 -43.72 -21.31 -13.92
N ARG A 238 -44.11 -22.08 -12.88
CA ARG A 238 -45.30 -22.89 -12.89
C ARG A 238 -46.57 -22.02 -12.77
N GLN A 239 -47.58 -22.32 -13.54
CA GLN A 239 -48.90 -21.65 -13.42
C GLN A 239 -49.56 -22.08 -12.12
N PRO A 240 -50.29 -21.17 -11.40
CA PRO A 240 -51.07 -21.55 -10.23
C PRO A 240 -52.15 -22.54 -10.63
N GLN A 241 -52.28 -23.64 -9.87
CA GLN A 241 -53.40 -24.58 -10.02
C GLN A 241 -54.66 -23.93 -9.45
N ALA A 242 -55.72 -23.86 -10.29
CA ALA A 242 -57.03 -23.29 -9.96
C ALA A 242 -56.98 -21.79 -9.53
N ARG A 243 -58.12 -21.22 -9.15
CA ARG A 243 -58.38 -19.79 -8.86
C ARG A 243 -57.52 -19.14 -7.75
N GLY A 244 -56.37 -19.70 -7.39
CA GLY A 244 -55.46 -19.20 -6.35
C GLY A 244 -54.32 -18.35 -6.93
N GLY A 245 -54.10 -17.14 -6.41
CA GLY A 245 -52.91 -16.32 -6.68
C GLY A 245 -51.64 -16.88 -5.99
N LYS A 246 -50.46 -16.60 -6.55
CA LYS A 246 -49.19 -16.91 -5.86
C LYS A 246 -49.08 -16.12 -4.56
N ALA A 247 -48.64 -16.74 -3.49
CA ALA A 247 -48.49 -16.09 -2.20
C ALA A 247 -47.45 -14.93 -2.29
N LYS A 248 -47.87 -13.71 -1.97
CA LYS A 248 -47.06 -12.49 -2.11
C LYS A 248 -45.74 -12.60 -1.35
N TYR A 249 -45.74 -13.12 -0.12
CA TYR A 249 -44.51 -13.28 0.69
C TYR A 249 -43.48 -14.14 0.00
N ARG A 250 -43.85 -15.15 -0.78
CA ARG A 250 -42.93 -16.04 -1.49
C ARG A 250 -42.36 -15.37 -2.74
N ILE A 251 -43.14 -14.49 -3.36
CA ILE A 251 -42.66 -13.64 -4.46
C ILE A 251 -41.62 -12.64 -3.95
N ASP A 252 -41.89 -11.99 -2.82
CA ASP A 252 -40.97 -11.04 -2.19
C ASP A 252 -39.68 -11.76 -1.78
N ALA A 253 -39.78 -12.96 -1.18
CA ALA A 253 -38.62 -13.79 -0.84
C ALA A 253 -37.79 -14.23 -2.06
N PHE A 254 -38.44 -14.47 -3.21
CA PHE A 254 -37.76 -14.77 -4.46
C PHE A 254 -36.89 -13.58 -4.94
N TYR A 255 -37.44 -12.37 -4.90
CA TYR A 255 -36.66 -11.17 -5.28
C TYR A 255 -35.51 -10.89 -4.33
N ASP A 256 -35.68 -11.12 -3.05
CA ASP A 256 -34.65 -11.05 -2.03
C ASP A 256 -33.51 -12.05 -2.31
N LEU A 257 -33.85 -13.30 -2.61
CA LEU A 257 -32.87 -14.32 -3.02
C LEU A 257 -32.14 -13.95 -4.32
N GLN A 258 -32.89 -13.37 -5.28
CA GLN A 258 -32.30 -12.91 -6.54
C GLN A 258 -31.28 -11.82 -6.31
N GLU A 259 -31.56 -10.85 -5.47
CA GLU A 259 -30.62 -9.78 -5.12
C GLU A 259 -29.40 -10.33 -4.40
N ARG A 260 -29.58 -11.18 -3.39
CA ARG A 260 -28.46 -11.84 -2.68
C ARG A 260 -27.61 -12.73 -3.58
N SER A 261 -28.17 -13.32 -4.63
CA SER A 261 -27.43 -14.16 -5.58
C SER A 261 -26.51 -13.39 -6.52
N ARG A 262 -26.70 -12.07 -6.67
CA ARG A 262 -25.92 -11.19 -7.56
C ARG A 262 -24.51 -10.89 -7.05
N VAL A 263 -24.19 -11.29 -5.83
CA VAL A 263 -22.84 -11.09 -5.26
C VAL A 263 -21.83 -11.86 -6.09
N ASP A 264 -20.91 -11.15 -6.74
CA ASP A 264 -19.79 -11.75 -7.47
C ASP A 264 -18.59 -11.91 -6.54
N LEU A 265 -18.23 -13.15 -6.22
CA LEU A 265 -17.05 -13.48 -5.39
C LEU A 265 -15.77 -13.61 -6.21
N ARG A 266 -15.85 -13.52 -7.55
CA ARG A 266 -14.68 -13.70 -8.40
C ARG A 266 -13.75 -12.50 -8.24
N GLN A 267 -12.55 -12.77 -7.78
CA GLN A 267 -11.46 -11.80 -7.96
C GLN A 267 -11.16 -11.74 -9.46
N ARG A 268 -11.18 -10.54 -10.05
CA ARG A 268 -10.70 -10.34 -11.42
C ARG A 268 -9.20 -10.62 -11.45
N GLN A 269 -8.83 -11.87 -11.68
CA GLN A 269 -7.46 -12.19 -12.07
C GLN A 269 -7.29 -11.75 -13.53
N VAL A 270 -6.42 -10.80 -13.74
CA VAL A 270 -5.99 -10.44 -15.09
C VAL A 270 -5.03 -11.55 -15.54
N ASN A 271 -5.53 -12.53 -16.26
CA ASN A 271 -4.69 -13.49 -16.94
C ASN A 271 -4.09 -12.79 -18.18
N VAL A 272 -2.87 -12.30 -18.04
CA VAL A 272 -2.08 -11.82 -19.17
C VAL A 272 -1.51 -13.04 -19.87
N ALA A 273 -2.22 -13.55 -20.86
CA ALA A 273 -1.68 -14.54 -21.76
C ALA A 273 -0.71 -13.83 -22.74
N VAL A 274 0.57 -13.89 -22.46
CA VAL A 274 1.60 -13.45 -23.39
C VAL A 274 1.79 -14.56 -24.42
N GLN A 275 1.34 -14.34 -25.66
CA GLN A 275 1.70 -15.19 -26.78
C GLN A 275 3.18 -14.95 -27.09
N GLY A 276 4.05 -15.85 -26.64
CA GLY A 276 5.46 -15.82 -26.97
C GLY A 276 5.70 -16.27 -28.42
N SER A 277 6.22 -15.38 -29.26
CA SER A 277 6.83 -15.77 -30.52
C SER A 277 8.11 -16.60 -30.27
N TYR A 278 8.49 -17.46 -31.23
CA TYR A 278 9.69 -18.27 -31.12
C TYR A 278 10.93 -17.35 -31.07
N ILE A 279 11.58 -17.30 -29.89
CA ILE A 279 12.83 -16.57 -29.66
C ILE A 279 13.93 -17.60 -29.48
N GLY A 280 15.09 -17.40 -30.13
CA GLY A 280 16.26 -18.29 -30.03
C GLY A 280 16.75 -18.47 -28.57
N SER A 281 17.75 -19.33 -28.37
CA SER A 281 18.31 -19.64 -27.05
C SER A 281 18.96 -18.44 -26.34
N LYS A 282 19.54 -17.52 -27.12
CA LYS A 282 20.12 -16.25 -26.64
C LYS A 282 19.21 -15.10 -27.06
N ILE A 283 18.81 -14.28 -26.08
CA ILE A 283 17.89 -13.17 -26.32
C ILE A 283 18.67 -11.88 -26.47
N PHE A 284 19.69 -11.68 -25.65
CA PHE A 284 20.41 -10.43 -25.52
C PHE A 284 21.83 -10.68 -25.03
N GLU A 285 22.80 -10.00 -25.60
CA GLU A 285 24.21 -10.06 -25.16
C GLU A 285 24.75 -8.65 -24.96
N ALA A 286 25.38 -8.44 -23.82
CA ALA A 286 26.13 -7.24 -23.49
C ALA A 286 27.62 -7.56 -23.60
N HIS A 287 28.37 -6.78 -24.37
CA HIS A 287 29.80 -6.95 -24.57
C HIS A 287 30.56 -5.70 -24.14
N HIS A 288 31.36 -5.82 -23.06
CA HIS A 288 32.27 -4.78 -22.56
C HIS A 288 31.58 -3.41 -22.38
N VAL A 289 30.36 -3.44 -21.85
CA VAL A 289 29.52 -2.23 -21.68
C VAL A 289 30.03 -1.40 -20.52
N SER A 290 30.29 -0.12 -20.78
CA SER A 290 30.61 0.86 -19.75
C SER A 290 29.70 2.07 -19.86
N LYS A 291 29.35 2.66 -18.72
CA LYS A 291 28.57 3.89 -18.63
C LYS A 291 28.94 4.70 -17.38
N ALA A 292 29.16 5.99 -17.58
CA ALA A 292 29.42 6.95 -16.51
C ALA A 292 28.58 8.22 -16.71
N PHE A 293 28.35 8.96 -15.66
CA PHE A 293 27.75 10.29 -15.66
C PHE A 293 28.64 11.23 -14.85
N GLY A 294 29.43 12.07 -15.54
CA GLY A 294 30.50 12.85 -14.93
C GLY A 294 31.47 11.91 -14.23
N ASP A 295 31.73 12.13 -12.96
CA ASP A 295 32.66 11.32 -12.16
C ASP A 295 32.06 10.02 -11.64
N LYS A 296 30.76 9.83 -11.80
CA LYS A 296 30.05 8.66 -11.31
C LYS A 296 30.01 7.53 -12.33
N VAL A 297 30.82 6.49 -12.10
CA VAL A 297 30.81 5.26 -12.91
C VAL A 297 29.62 4.39 -12.50
N ILE A 298 28.75 4.06 -13.45
CA ILE A 298 27.57 3.18 -13.25
C ILE A 298 27.91 1.73 -13.61
N LEU A 299 28.55 1.53 -14.75
CA LEU A 299 29.01 0.23 -15.22
C LEU A 299 30.41 0.36 -15.75
N LYS A 300 31.24 -0.63 -15.46
CA LYS A 300 32.64 -0.69 -15.97
C LYS A 300 32.88 -2.06 -16.56
N ASP A 301 33.15 -2.10 -17.86
CA ASP A 301 33.53 -3.30 -18.61
C ASP A 301 32.62 -4.52 -18.34
N TRP A 302 31.32 -4.28 -18.35
CA TRP A 302 30.34 -5.30 -18.00
C TRP A 302 29.93 -6.12 -19.23
N SER A 303 30.02 -7.44 -19.11
CA SER A 303 29.57 -8.38 -20.13
C SER A 303 28.62 -9.41 -19.55
N TYR A 304 27.50 -9.66 -20.23
CA TYR A 304 26.50 -10.62 -19.81
C TYR A 304 25.70 -11.15 -20.99
N THR A 305 25.33 -12.44 -20.95
CA THR A 305 24.47 -13.08 -21.93
C THR A 305 23.15 -13.47 -21.27
N PHE A 306 22.07 -12.87 -21.74
CA PHE A 306 20.70 -13.20 -21.29
C PHE A 306 20.17 -14.39 -22.08
N ALA A 307 19.93 -15.49 -21.41
CA ALA A 307 19.37 -16.70 -22.01
C ALA A 307 17.83 -16.68 -21.97
N ARG A 308 17.24 -17.55 -22.77
CA ARG A 308 15.79 -17.73 -22.77
C ARG A 308 15.33 -18.29 -21.42
N TYR A 309 14.27 -17.69 -20.88
CA TYR A 309 13.68 -18.00 -19.57
C TYR A 309 14.47 -17.54 -18.35
N ASP A 310 15.58 -16.81 -18.51
CA ASP A 310 16.25 -16.19 -17.37
C ASP A 310 15.31 -15.24 -16.63
N LYS A 311 15.32 -15.35 -15.31
CA LYS A 311 14.64 -14.43 -14.41
C LYS A 311 15.71 -13.75 -13.58
N ILE A 312 16.03 -12.51 -13.90
CA ILE A 312 17.13 -11.77 -13.32
C ILE A 312 16.61 -10.67 -12.41
N GLY A 313 17.03 -10.69 -11.15
CA GLY A 313 16.79 -9.60 -10.20
C GLY A 313 17.98 -8.64 -10.20
N ILE A 314 17.73 -7.34 -10.40
CA ILE A 314 18.74 -6.30 -10.28
C ILE A 314 18.59 -5.63 -8.92
N VAL A 315 19.56 -5.85 -8.03
CA VAL A 315 19.56 -5.34 -6.65
C VAL A 315 20.68 -4.34 -6.47
N GLY A 316 20.52 -3.40 -5.58
CA GLY A 316 21.53 -2.40 -5.22
C GLY A 316 20.92 -1.13 -4.63
N PRO A 317 21.71 -0.27 -4.00
CA PRO A 317 21.25 0.97 -3.35
C PRO A 317 20.62 1.94 -4.35
N ASN A 318 19.88 2.92 -3.84
CA ASN A 318 19.31 3.97 -4.67
C ASN A 318 20.40 4.81 -5.31
N GLY A 319 20.25 5.07 -6.63
CA GLY A 319 21.29 5.75 -7.41
C GLY A 319 22.43 4.86 -7.91
N ALA A 320 22.43 3.55 -7.65
CA ALA A 320 23.44 2.61 -8.17
C ALA A 320 23.40 2.42 -9.71
N GLY A 321 22.35 2.93 -10.38
CA GLY A 321 22.25 2.81 -11.85
C GLY A 321 21.33 1.71 -12.36
N LYS A 322 20.48 1.11 -11.51
CA LYS A 322 19.53 0.06 -11.91
C LYS A 322 18.66 0.46 -13.11
N THR A 323 18.04 1.63 -13.02
CA THR A 323 17.20 2.19 -14.11
C THR A 323 18.02 2.54 -15.35
N THR A 324 19.28 2.98 -15.17
CA THR A 324 20.21 3.26 -16.25
C THR A 324 20.51 2.00 -17.05
N LEU A 325 20.78 0.89 -16.35
CA LEU A 325 21.00 -0.40 -16.99
C LEU A 325 19.76 -0.86 -17.79
N LEU A 326 18.56 -0.77 -17.21
CA LEU A 326 17.32 -1.11 -17.90
C LEU A 326 17.09 -0.25 -19.15
N ARG A 327 17.35 1.07 -19.08
CA ARG A 327 17.22 1.97 -20.24
C ARG A 327 18.24 1.64 -21.34
N MET A 328 19.45 1.22 -20.97
CA MET A 328 20.42 0.76 -21.95
C MET A 328 19.97 -0.55 -22.63
N LEU A 329 19.43 -1.50 -21.85
CA LEU A 329 18.85 -2.75 -22.38
C LEU A 329 17.68 -2.48 -23.31
N LEU A 330 16.84 -1.48 -23.03
CA LEU A 330 15.73 -1.05 -23.89
C LEU A 330 16.19 -0.25 -25.14
N GLY A 331 17.48 0.10 -25.22
CA GLY A 331 17.99 0.95 -26.32
C GLY A 331 17.64 2.44 -26.19
N GLU A 332 17.04 2.86 -25.07
CA GLU A 332 16.70 4.26 -24.80
C GLU A 332 17.93 5.10 -24.45
N LEU A 333 18.97 4.45 -23.94
CA LEU A 333 20.22 5.09 -23.55
C LEU A 333 21.38 4.33 -24.17
N LYS A 334 22.31 5.05 -24.82
CA LYS A 334 23.53 4.45 -25.38
C LYS A 334 24.60 4.30 -24.30
N PRO A 335 25.33 3.18 -24.28
CA PRO A 335 26.54 3.04 -23.49
C PRO A 335 27.64 3.98 -23.98
N ASP A 336 28.61 4.27 -23.13
CA ASP A 336 29.79 5.08 -23.52
C ASP A 336 30.81 4.21 -24.26
N SER A 337 30.90 2.92 -23.92
CA SER A 337 31.66 1.91 -24.65
C SER A 337 30.99 0.57 -24.58
N GLY A 338 31.37 -0.35 -25.48
CA GLY A 338 30.73 -1.64 -25.60
C GLY A 338 29.48 -1.62 -26.47
N ARG A 339 28.76 -2.76 -26.50
CA ARG A 339 27.54 -2.91 -27.31
C ARG A 339 26.59 -3.92 -26.65
N PHE A 340 25.33 -3.77 -26.99
CA PHE A 340 24.29 -4.76 -26.76
C PHE A 340 23.91 -5.45 -28.06
#